data_f83910946cd18113a2c3dda004f36000
#
_entry.id   f83910946cd18113a2c3dda004f36000
#
_cell.length_a   1.000
_cell.length_b   1.000
_cell.length_c   1.000
_cell.angle_alpha   90.00
_cell.angle_beta   90.00
_cell.angle_gamma   90.00
#
_symmetry.space_group_name_H-M   'P 1'
#
loop_
_entity.id
_entity.type
_entity.pdbx_description
1 polymer ?
#
loop_
_entity_poly.entity_id
_entity_poly.type
_entity_poly.pdbx_seq_one_letter_code
_entity_poly.pdbx_strand_id
1 'polypeptide(L)'
;MSDSRNLTLLTDLYELTMMQGYFKNHTNPTVVFDAFFRKNPFDSSYSIAAGLEQAIEYIKDLHFSQEDVDYLRSTRLFDEDFLEYLLNFRFSGDIYAIPEGTVVFPREPLVKVIAPIMEAQLVETALLNIVNHQSLIATKASRVVYAAGGDGIMEFGLRRAQGPDAGLYGARAAMIGGCIGTSCVLTGQMFNVPVKGTHAHSWIMSFPDEYTAFKKYAELYPDACILLVDTYDTLGLSLIHI
;
A
#
# COMPACT_ATOMS: atom_id res chain seq x y z
N MET A 1 -7.23 -10.97 5.47
CA MET A 1 -6.05 -11.72 5.94
C MET A 1 -4.99 -10.68 6.24
N SER A 2 -4.55 -10.56 7.49
CA SER A 2 -3.40 -9.72 7.84
C SER A 2 -2.13 -10.28 7.18
N ASP A 3 -1.19 -9.42 6.86
CA ASP A 3 0.16 -9.82 6.46
C ASP A 3 0.76 -10.63 7.62
N SER A 4 1.07 -11.90 7.38
CA SER A 4 1.59 -12.78 8.43
C SER A 4 3.08 -12.54 8.74
N ARG A 5 3.72 -11.56 8.07
CA ARG A 5 5.12 -11.20 8.28
C ARG A 5 5.25 -10.31 9.51
N ASN A 6 6.20 -10.61 10.37
CA ASN A 6 6.62 -9.67 11.41
C ASN A 6 7.39 -8.51 10.74
N LEU A 7 6.80 -7.32 10.74
CA LEU A 7 7.40 -6.12 10.17
C LEU A 7 8.08 -5.22 11.23
N THR A 8 8.34 -5.71 12.42
CA THR A 8 8.93 -4.93 13.51
C THR A 8 10.30 -4.33 13.14
N LEU A 9 11.10 -5.05 12.34
CA LEU A 9 12.37 -4.55 11.83
C LEU A 9 12.25 -3.70 10.55
N LEU A 10 11.05 -3.36 10.09
CA LEU A 10 10.83 -2.37 9.02
C LEU A 10 11.02 -0.96 9.58
N THR A 11 12.24 -0.66 9.98
CA THR A 11 12.64 0.60 10.63
C THR A 11 14.05 0.99 10.17
N ASP A 12 14.39 2.25 10.28
CA ASP A 12 15.75 2.71 10.00
C ASP A 12 16.66 2.44 11.20
N LEU A 13 17.94 2.14 10.94
CA LEU A 13 18.89 1.80 11.99
C LEU A 13 19.00 2.88 13.07
N TYR A 14 18.90 4.17 12.70
CA TYR A 14 19.01 5.26 13.65
C TYR A 14 17.89 5.23 14.71
N GLU A 15 16.73 4.72 14.40
CA GLU A 15 15.62 4.61 15.35
C GLU A 15 15.97 3.66 16.49
N LEU A 16 16.56 2.51 16.18
CA LEU A 16 17.01 1.54 17.18
C LEU A 16 18.23 2.03 17.98
N THR A 17 19.19 2.70 17.31
CA THR A 17 20.38 3.23 18.02
C THR A 17 20.01 4.39 18.94
N MET A 18 19.10 5.28 18.53
CA MET A 18 18.57 6.34 19.40
C MET A 18 17.74 5.75 20.54
N MET A 19 16.92 4.71 20.25
CA MET A 19 16.13 4.01 21.27
C MET A 19 17.03 3.41 22.37
N GLN A 20 18.15 2.76 21.99
CA GLN A 20 19.17 2.33 22.97
C GLN A 20 19.75 3.52 23.75
N GLY A 21 20.01 4.63 23.07
CA GLY A 21 20.49 5.86 23.72
C GLY A 21 19.51 6.36 24.77
N TYR A 22 18.21 6.41 24.47
CA TYR A 22 17.17 6.78 25.44
C TYR A 22 17.10 5.78 26.61
N PHE A 23 17.13 4.47 26.30
CA PHE A 23 17.12 3.43 27.30
C PHE A 23 18.26 3.55 28.31
N LYS A 24 19.51 3.73 27.82
CA LYS A 24 20.70 3.85 28.66
C LYS A 24 20.72 5.12 29.52
N ASN A 25 20.12 6.18 29.03
CA ASN A 25 20.04 7.46 29.76
C ASN A 25 18.75 7.61 30.58
N HIS A 26 17.95 6.54 30.70
CA HIS A 26 16.67 6.55 31.42
C HIS A 26 15.75 7.70 30.99
N THR A 27 15.75 8.00 29.69
CA THR A 27 14.99 9.12 29.09
C THR A 27 13.88 8.56 28.25
N ASN A 28 12.64 8.64 28.70
CA ASN A 28 11.47 8.14 27.98
C ASN A 28 10.23 9.03 28.17
N PRO A 29 10.34 10.35 27.90
CA PRO A 29 9.19 11.25 28.03
C PRO A 29 8.09 10.94 27.01
N THR A 30 6.86 11.24 27.32
CA THR A 30 5.78 11.26 26.33
C THR A 30 5.99 12.40 25.36
N VAL A 31 5.93 12.07 24.05
CA VAL A 31 6.10 13.01 22.93
C VAL A 31 4.92 12.96 21.99
N VAL A 32 4.81 13.97 21.13
CA VAL A 32 3.80 14.05 20.07
C VAL A 32 4.52 14.17 18.74
N PHE A 33 4.27 13.20 17.84
CA PHE A 33 4.77 13.22 16.46
C PHE A 33 3.61 13.33 15.49
N ASP A 34 3.75 14.21 14.50
CA ASP A 34 2.77 14.41 13.43
C ASP A 34 3.36 14.02 12.08
N ALA A 35 2.72 13.10 11.38
CA ALA A 35 3.01 12.79 9.99
C ALA A 35 2.13 13.63 9.07
N PHE A 36 2.74 14.33 8.09
CA PHE A 36 2.04 15.20 7.15
C PHE A 36 2.80 15.33 5.83
N PHE A 37 2.12 15.68 4.75
CA PHE A 37 2.78 16.06 3.50
C PHE A 37 3.32 17.50 3.58
N ARG A 38 4.62 17.69 3.35
CA ARG A 38 5.22 19.03 3.23
C ARG A 38 4.74 19.77 2.00
N LYS A 39 4.54 19.03 0.91
CA LYS A 39 3.97 19.44 -0.37
C LYS A 39 3.10 18.32 -0.90
N ASN A 40 2.02 18.67 -1.60
CA ASN A 40 1.23 17.67 -2.29
C ASN A 40 2.03 16.98 -3.41
N PRO A 41 1.83 15.68 -3.63
CA PRO A 41 2.44 14.97 -4.75
C PRO A 41 1.89 15.46 -6.08
N PHE A 42 2.69 15.33 -7.14
CA PHE A 42 2.29 15.60 -8.54
C PHE A 42 1.81 17.03 -8.80
N ASP A 43 2.32 18.02 -8.08
CA ASP A 43 1.86 19.42 -8.13
C ASP A 43 0.33 19.55 -7.95
N SER A 44 -0.27 18.62 -7.22
CA SER A 44 -1.69 18.62 -6.91
C SER A 44 -2.04 19.67 -5.86
N SER A 45 -3.26 20.18 -5.92
CA SER A 45 -3.80 21.04 -4.87
C SER A 45 -4.21 20.29 -3.59
N TYR A 46 -4.34 18.95 -3.66
CA TYR A 46 -4.77 18.09 -2.55
C TYR A 46 -4.07 16.74 -2.60
N SER A 47 -4.21 15.98 -1.51
CA SER A 47 -3.88 14.55 -1.42
C SER A 47 -5.07 13.77 -0.86
N ILE A 48 -5.11 12.45 -1.09
CA ILE A 48 -6.08 11.54 -0.49
C ILE A 48 -5.37 10.76 0.60
N ALA A 49 -5.88 10.82 1.84
CA ALA A 49 -5.36 10.04 2.94
C ALA A 49 -5.62 8.54 2.71
N ALA A 50 -4.59 7.70 2.79
CA ALA A 50 -4.70 6.25 2.65
C ALA A 50 -3.54 5.54 3.37
N GLY A 51 -3.71 4.25 3.71
CA GLY A 51 -2.72 3.43 4.41
C GLY A 51 -2.98 3.26 5.90
N LEU A 52 -4.01 3.87 6.45
CA LEU A 52 -4.29 3.83 7.88
C LEU A 52 -4.61 2.41 8.38
N GLU A 53 -5.37 1.62 7.63
CA GLU A 53 -5.70 0.24 8.03
C GLU A 53 -4.44 -0.62 8.20
N GLN A 54 -3.53 -0.60 7.20
CA GLN A 54 -2.26 -1.31 7.28
C GLN A 54 -1.38 -0.78 8.41
N ALA A 55 -1.35 0.53 8.64
CA ALA A 55 -0.60 1.15 9.72
C ALA A 55 -1.11 0.68 11.10
N ILE A 56 -2.43 0.57 11.28
CA ILE A 56 -3.03 0.05 12.52
C ILE A 56 -2.69 -1.42 12.73
N GLU A 57 -2.76 -2.25 11.68
CA GLU A 57 -2.37 -3.66 11.76
C GLU A 57 -0.89 -3.80 12.16
N TYR A 58 0.01 -3.06 11.49
CA TYR A 58 1.43 -3.03 11.84
C TYR A 58 1.67 -2.72 13.33
N ILE A 59 1.03 -1.68 13.87
CA ILE A 59 1.23 -1.28 15.26
C ILE A 59 0.66 -2.29 16.24
N LYS A 60 -0.50 -2.89 15.95
CA LYS A 60 -1.08 -3.94 16.78
C LYS A 60 -0.22 -5.20 16.85
N ASP A 61 0.46 -5.51 15.76
CA ASP A 61 1.32 -6.70 15.66
C ASP A 61 2.78 -6.41 16.04
N LEU A 62 3.12 -5.17 16.41
CA LEU A 62 4.48 -4.73 16.71
C LEU A 62 5.05 -5.46 17.94
N HIS A 63 6.03 -6.32 17.72
CA HIS A 63 6.74 -7.06 18.77
C HIS A 63 8.07 -7.59 18.23
N PHE A 64 9.11 -7.55 19.04
CA PHE A 64 10.38 -8.17 18.69
C PHE A 64 10.33 -9.68 19.02
N SER A 65 10.57 -10.50 18.02
CA SER A 65 10.76 -11.95 18.18
C SER A 65 12.18 -12.27 18.67
N GLN A 66 12.40 -13.50 19.11
CA GLN A 66 13.76 -13.96 19.45
C GLN A 66 14.70 -13.89 18.23
N GLU A 67 14.17 -14.19 17.03
CA GLU A 67 14.95 -14.12 15.78
C GLU A 67 15.38 -12.68 15.47
N ASP A 68 14.49 -11.68 15.66
CA ASP A 68 14.83 -10.27 15.50
C ASP A 68 15.94 -9.84 16.44
N VAL A 69 15.84 -10.23 17.72
CA VAL A 69 16.84 -9.90 18.74
C VAL A 69 18.17 -10.58 18.46
N ASP A 70 18.18 -11.85 18.03
CA ASP A 70 19.40 -12.56 17.66
C ASP A 70 20.08 -11.94 16.44
N TYR A 71 19.29 -11.46 15.45
CA TYR A 71 19.83 -10.68 14.35
C TYR A 71 20.46 -9.38 14.83
N LEU A 72 19.76 -8.58 15.65
CA LEU A 72 20.28 -7.33 16.20
C LEU A 72 21.57 -7.57 17.01
N ARG A 73 21.63 -8.63 17.82
CA ARG A 73 22.83 -9.06 18.57
C ARG A 73 24.01 -9.32 17.63
N SER A 74 23.75 -9.95 16.47
CA SER A 74 24.78 -10.25 15.48
C SER A 74 25.44 -9.02 14.89
N THR A 75 24.75 -7.87 14.89
CA THR A 75 25.28 -6.60 14.40
C THR A 75 26.35 -6.00 15.33
N ARG A 76 26.40 -6.41 16.59
CA ARG A 76 27.31 -5.90 17.64
C ARG A 76 27.17 -4.40 17.93
N LEU A 77 26.00 -3.84 17.65
CA LEU A 77 25.69 -2.42 17.90
C LEU A 77 24.91 -2.22 19.20
N PHE A 78 24.31 -3.28 19.72
CA PHE A 78 23.36 -3.19 20.82
C PHE A 78 23.84 -3.99 22.03
N ASP A 79 23.60 -3.45 23.23
CA ASP A 79 23.95 -4.07 24.50
C ASP A 79 22.88 -5.09 24.92
N GLU A 80 23.27 -6.12 25.69
CA GLU A 80 22.37 -7.23 26.05
C GLU A 80 21.16 -6.79 26.87
N ASP A 81 21.29 -5.84 27.78
CA ASP A 81 20.18 -5.32 28.58
C ASP A 81 19.12 -4.59 27.71
N PHE A 82 19.56 -3.90 26.67
CA PHE A 82 18.64 -3.29 25.69
C PHE A 82 17.98 -4.37 24.81
N LEU A 83 18.72 -5.37 24.37
CA LEU A 83 18.18 -6.50 23.61
C LEU A 83 17.14 -7.29 24.42
N GLU A 84 17.36 -7.50 25.71
CA GLU A 84 16.39 -8.12 26.62
C GLU A 84 15.14 -7.23 26.80
N TYR A 85 15.31 -5.90 26.88
CA TYR A 85 14.20 -4.95 26.91
C TYR A 85 13.32 -5.08 25.65
N LEU A 86 13.91 -5.22 24.45
CA LEU A 86 13.17 -5.35 23.18
C LEU A 86 12.23 -6.57 23.15
N LEU A 87 12.59 -7.70 23.74
CA LEU A 87 11.72 -8.88 23.82
C LEU A 87 10.40 -8.62 24.56
N ASN A 88 10.40 -7.67 25.47
CA ASN A 88 9.23 -7.27 26.24
C ASN A 88 8.54 -6.02 25.70
N PHE A 89 9.06 -5.47 24.60
CA PHE A 89 8.52 -4.25 24.01
C PHE A 89 7.07 -4.43 23.55
N ARG A 90 6.24 -3.44 23.84
CA ARG A 90 4.88 -3.29 23.30
C ARG A 90 4.59 -1.81 23.09
N PHE A 91 3.89 -1.50 22.02
CA PHE A 91 3.41 -0.14 21.81
C PHE A 91 2.25 0.16 22.77
N SER A 92 2.36 1.24 23.55
CA SER A 92 1.37 1.64 24.56
C SER A 92 0.76 3.02 24.30
N GLY A 93 1.21 3.70 23.25
CA GLY A 93 0.77 5.07 22.92
C GLY A 93 -0.60 5.14 22.24
N ASP A 94 -1.05 6.37 22.02
CA ASP A 94 -2.27 6.69 21.30
C ASP A 94 -1.98 7.15 19.87
N ILE A 95 -2.86 6.77 18.93
CA ILE A 95 -2.81 7.21 17.54
C ILE A 95 -4.11 7.86 17.15
N TYR A 96 -4.00 9.07 16.62
CA TYR A 96 -5.10 9.82 16.01
C TYR A 96 -4.80 9.97 14.53
N ALA A 97 -5.77 9.67 13.67
CA ALA A 97 -5.55 9.74 12.24
C ALA A 97 -6.80 10.22 11.48
N ILE A 98 -6.57 10.81 10.33
CA ILE A 98 -7.63 11.17 9.38
C ILE A 98 -8.13 9.88 8.71
N PRO A 99 -9.46 9.68 8.59
CA PRO A 99 -10.02 8.52 7.90
C PRO A 99 -9.54 8.42 6.45
N GLU A 100 -9.33 7.19 5.97
CA GLU A 100 -8.96 6.95 4.58
C GLU A 100 -10.01 7.48 3.60
N GLY A 101 -9.57 7.93 2.43
CA GLY A 101 -10.42 8.56 1.42
C GLY A 101 -10.68 10.06 1.64
N THR A 102 -10.27 10.61 2.78
CA THR A 102 -10.42 12.04 3.06
C THR A 102 -9.44 12.86 2.22
N VAL A 103 -9.93 13.97 1.65
CA VAL A 103 -9.11 14.99 1.01
C VAL A 103 -8.35 15.76 2.07
N VAL A 104 -7.03 15.88 1.91
CA VAL A 104 -6.14 16.57 2.83
C VAL A 104 -5.21 17.54 2.09
N PHE A 105 -4.71 18.55 2.81
CA PHE A 105 -3.86 19.60 2.28
C PHE A 105 -2.46 19.59 2.90
N PRO A 106 -1.47 20.29 2.31
CA PRO A 106 -0.12 20.34 2.86
C PRO A 106 -0.10 20.80 4.31
N ARG A 107 0.71 20.12 5.13
CA ARG A 107 0.91 20.39 6.56
C ARG A 107 -0.29 20.08 7.49
N GLU A 108 -1.36 19.49 6.96
CA GLU A 108 -2.39 18.90 7.82
C GLU A 108 -1.88 17.56 8.36
N PRO A 109 -1.94 17.32 9.69
CA PRO A 109 -1.55 16.06 10.28
C PRO A 109 -2.44 14.91 9.78
N LEU A 110 -1.85 13.94 9.07
CA LEU A 110 -2.52 12.71 8.63
C LEU A 110 -2.63 11.71 9.75
N VAL A 111 -1.52 11.58 10.51
CA VAL A 111 -1.40 10.70 11.67
C VAL A 111 -0.65 11.45 12.75
N LYS A 112 -1.18 11.41 13.96
CA LYS A 112 -0.58 11.92 15.18
C LYS A 112 -0.32 10.74 16.12
N VAL A 113 0.92 10.62 16.59
CA VAL A 113 1.34 9.62 17.57
C VAL A 113 1.64 10.30 18.87
N ILE A 114 1.01 9.88 19.97
CA ILE A 114 1.30 10.35 21.35
C ILE A 114 1.76 9.13 22.14
N ALA A 115 3.05 9.05 22.41
CA ALA A 115 3.64 7.88 23.05
C ALA A 115 4.94 8.22 23.78
N PRO A 116 5.46 7.33 24.67
CA PRO A 116 6.84 7.41 25.12
C PRO A 116 7.80 7.49 23.91
N ILE A 117 8.88 8.30 24.03
CA ILE A 117 9.74 8.64 22.88
C ILE A 117 10.33 7.40 22.19
N MET A 118 10.67 6.36 22.93
CA MET A 118 11.20 5.13 22.36
C MET A 118 10.18 4.42 21.47
N GLU A 119 8.91 4.46 21.84
CA GLU A 119 7.82 3.86 21.06
C GLU A 119 7.46 4.72 19.85
N ALA A 120 7.33 6.04 20.06
CA ALA A 120 6.99 6.99 18.99
C ALA A 120 8.07 7.02 17.89
N GLN A 121 9.34 6.93 18.28
CA GLN A 121 10.48 6.90 17.36
C GLN A 121 10.48 5.62 16.51
N LEU A 122 10.27 4.45 17.13
CA LEU A 122 10.35 3.16 16.46
C LEU A 122 9.32 3.02 15.31
N VAL A 123 8.13 3.59 15.46
CA VAL A 123 7.06 3.44 14.45
C VAL A 123 7.16 4.43 13.29
N GLU A 124 8.07 5.39 13.33
CA GLU A 124 8.17 6.49 12.34
C GLU A 124 8.32 5.97 10.92
N THR A 125 9.38 5.22 10.64
CA THR A 125 9.70 4.77 9.27
C THR A 125 8.59 3.94 8.65
N ALA A 126 8.05 2.96 9.37
CA ALA A 126 6.99 2.11 8.85
C ALA A 126 5.71 2.89 8.58
N LEU A 127 5.29 3.76 9.51
CA LEU A 127 4.12 4.63 9.32
C LEU A 127 4.28 5.53 8.10
N LEU A 128 5.41 6.20 7.97
CA LEU A 128 5.67 7.08 6.82
C LEU A 128 5.70 6.30 5.51
N ASN A 129 6.33 5.12 5.46
CA ASN A 129 6.38 4.27 4.28
C ASN A 129 4.97 3.85 3.83
N ILE A 130 4.17 3.31 4.75
CA ILE A 130 2.81 2.81 4.49
C ILE A 130 1.90 3.93 4.01
N VAL A 131 1.82 5.03 4.78
CA VAL A 131 0.91 6.14 4.49
C VAL A 131 1.32 6.89 3.22
N ASN A 132 2.63 7.09 3.02
CA ASN A 132 3.14 7.77 1.83
C ASN A 132 2.80 7.00 0.55
N HIS A 133 3.15 5.70 0.48
CA HIS A 133 2.89 4.89 -0.71
C HIS A 133 1.41 4.88 -1.08
N GLN A 134 0.54 4.54 -0.13
CA GLN A 134 -0.89 4.42 -0.41
C GLN A 134 -1.54 5.78 -0.72
N SER A 135 -1.18 6.84 0.00
CA SER A 135 -1.71 8.18 -0.29
C SER A 135 -1.27 8.72 -1.65
N LEU A 136 -0.03 8.44 -2.09
CA LEU A 136 0.44 8.80 -3.43
C LEU A 136 -0.40 8.13 -4.53
N ILE A 137 -0.65 6.82 -4.40
CA ILE A 137 -1.44 6.07 -5.37
C ILE A 137 -2.91 6.50 -5.33
N ALA A 138 -3.52 6.62 -4.15
CA ALA A 138 -4.90 7.08 -4.01
C ALA A 138 -5.11 8.49 -4.62
N THR A 139 -4.17 9.41 -4.38
CA THR A 139 -4.20 10.75 -4.95
C THR A 139 -4.11 10.72 -6.47
N LYS A 140 -3.21 9.90 -7.04
CA LYS A 140 -3.09 9.75 -8.49
C LYS A 140 -4.36 9.15 -9.09
N ALA A 141 -4.89 8.09 -8.47
CA ALA A 141 -6.12 7.45 -8.89
C ALA A 141 -7.31 8.41 -8.87
N SER A 142 -7.47 9.19 -7.80
CA SER A 142 -8.58 10.17 -7.69
C SER A 142 -8.57 11.21 -8.79
N ARG A 143 -7.39 11.65 -9.23
CA ARG A 143 -7.26 12.60 -10.37
C ARG A 143 -7.65 11.97 -11.70
N VAL A 144 -7.27 10.69 -11.90
CA VAL A 144 -7.66 9.95 -13.12
C VAL A 144 -9.18 9.72 -13.13
N VAL A 145 -9.75 9.31 -12.00
CA VAL A 145 -11.20 9.13 -11.84
C VAL A 145 -11.95 10.43 -12.08
N TYR A 146 -11.46 11.54 -11.53
CA TYR A 146 -12.05 12.87 -11.79
C TYR A 146 -12.02 13.25 -13.27
N ALA A 147 -10.89 13.02 -13.93
CA ALA A 147 -10.72 13.32 -15.36
C ALA A 147 -11.59 12.43 -16.26
N ALA A 148 -11.98 11.25 -15.80
CA ALA A 148 -12.84 10.33 -16.54
C ALA A 148 -14.32 10.78 -16.62
N GLY A 149 -14.72 11.82 -15.87
CA GLY A 149 -16.02 12.44 -16.02
C GLY A 149 -17.24 11.57 -15.73
N GLY A 150 -17.06 10.52 -14.92
CA GLY A 150 -18.11 9.55 -14.56
C GLY A 150 -17.90 8.16 -15.13
N ASP A 151 -16.95 7.98 -16.05
CA ASP A 151 -16.58 6.64 -16.53
C ASP A 151 -15.81 5.87 -15.47
N GLY A 152 -16.04 4.54 -15.40
CA GLY A 152 -15.38 3.66 -14.44
C GLY A 152 -13.90 3.43 -14.78
N ILE A 153 -13.01 3.67 -13.81
CA ILE A 153 -11.57 3.43 -13.96
C ILE A 153 -11.20 2.11 -13.30
N MET A 154 -10.48 1.26 -14.02
CA MET A 154 -9.91 0.01 -13.53
C MET A 154 -8.40 0.15 -13.30
N GLU A 155 -7.92 -0.40 -12.21
CA GLU A 155 -6.50 -0.41 -11.85
C GLU A 155 -5.81 -1.64 -12.46
N PHE A 156 -4.82 -1.45 -13.34
CA PHE A 156 -4.06 -2.50 -14.03
C PHE A 156 -2.54 -2.35 -13.88
N GLY A 157 -2.10 -1.69 -12.81
CA GLY A 157 -0.70 -1.35 -12.57
C GLY A 157 0.16 -2.45 -11.96
N LEU A 158 -0.41 -3.59 -11.50
CA LEU A 158 0.28 -4.62 -10.74
C LEU A 158 1.67 -4.99 -11.31
N ARG A 159 1.76 -5.33 -12.59
CA ARG A 159 3.02 -5.75 -13.24
C ARG A 159 4.05 -4.63 -13.44
N ARG A 160 3.73 -3.40 -13.07
CA ARG A 160 4.60 -2.21 -13.18
C ARG A 160 4.91 -1.58 -11.83
N ALA A 161 4.41 -2.19 -10.74
CA ALA A 161 4.67 -1.73 -9.38
C ALA A 161 6.10 -2.09 -8.92
N GLN A 162 6.60 -1.37 -7.92
CA GLN A 162 7.92 -1.58 -7.32
C GLN A 162 7.89 -2.72 -6.29
N GLY A 163 7.56 -3.91 -6.74
CA GLY A 163 7.50 -5.12 -5.94
C GLY A 163 6.08 -5.55 -5.57
N PRO A 164 5.92 -6.77 -5.01
CA PRO A 164 4.61 -7.37 -4.74
C PRO A 164 3.73 -6.53 -3.81
N ASP A 165 4.29 -6.03 -2.73
CA ASP A 165 3.55 -5.23 -1.76
C ASP A 165 3.09 -3.90 -2.35
N ALA A 166 3.96 -3.24 -3.13
CA ALA A 166 3.58 -2.02 -3.85
C ALA A 166 2.42 -2.27 -4.83
N GLY A 167 2.39 -3.44 -5.48
CA GLY A 167 1.27 -3.84 -6.33
C GLY A 167 -0.02 -4.09 -5.56
N LEU A 168 0.08 -4.84 -4.46
CA LEU A 168 -1.04 -5.24 -3.62
C LEU A 168 -1.71 -4.02 -2.96
N TYR A 169 -0.94 -3.26 -2.20
CA TYR A 169 -1.44 -2.08 -1.48
C TYR A 169 -1.67 -0.88 -2.40
N GLY A 170 -0.96 -0.81 -3.53
CA GLY A 170 -1.26 0.17 -4.59
C GLY A 170 -2.62 -0.06 -5.22
N ALA A 171 -2.99 -1.29 -5.51
CA ALA A 171 -4.33 -1.61 -6.00
C ALA A 171 -5.42 -1.27 -4.97
N ARG A 172 -5.20 -1.60 -3.67
CA ARG A 172 -6.10 -1.17 -2.58
C ARG A 172 -6.24 0.35 -2.54
N ALA A 173 -5.15 1.08 -2.58
CA ALA A 173 -5.14 2.54 -2.56
C ALA A 173 -5.86 3.16 -3.77
N ALA A 174 -5.75 2.54 -4.94
CA ALA A 174 -6.49 2.98 -6.13
C ALA A 174 -8.01 2.84 -5.95
N MET A 175 -8.49 1.81 -5.24
CA MET A 175 -9.91 1.69 -4.88
C MET A 175 -10.35 2.83 -3.95
N ILE A 176 -9.53 3.20 -2.94
CA ILE A 176 -9.78 4.38 -2.09
C ILE A 176 -9.84 5.66 -2.94
N GLY A 177 -9.01 5.75 -3.98
CA GLY A 177 -8.99 6.84 -4.94
C GLY A 177 -10.17 6.87 -5.92
N GLY A 178 -11.09 5.88 -5.86
CA GLY A 178 -12.31 5.83 -6.65
C GLY A 178 -12.29 4.90 -7.88
N CYS A 179 -11.25 4.07 -8.06
CA CYS A 179 -11.28 3.00 -9.07
C CYS A 179 -12.36 1.98 -8.73
N ILE A 180 -12.96 1.36 -9.76
CA ILE A 180 -14.09 0.42 -9.63
C ILE A 180 -13.67 -1.05 -9.62
N GLY A 181 -12.41 -1.35 -9.79
CA GLY A 181 -11.86 -2.71 -9.79
C GLY A 181 -10.38 -2.73 -10.09
N THR A 182 -9.76 -3.88 -9.82
CA THR A 182 -8.33 -4.13 -10.07
C THR A 182 -8.13 -5.46 -10.80
N SER A 183 -7.02 -5.62 -11.51
CA SER A 183 -6.60 -6.92 -12.03
C SER A 183 -5.83 -7.76 -11.00
N CYS A 184 -5.53 -7.23 -9.83
CA CYS A 184 -4.80 -7.93 -8.78
C CYS A 184 -5.73 -8.88 -8.02
N VAL A 185 -5.66 -10.17 -8.33
CA VAL A 185 -6.51 -11.21 -7.73
C VAL A 185 -6.30 -11.28 -6.21
N LEU A 186 -5.05 -11.16 -5.74
CA LEU A 186 -4.73 -11.19 -4.32
C LEU A 186 -5.34 -9.98 -3.58
N THR A 187 -5.32 -8.79 -4.17
CA THR A 187 -6.01 -7.61 -3.62
C THR A 187 -7.50 -7.85 -3.50
N GLY A 188 -8.10 -8.47 -4.52
CA GLY A 188 -9.51 -8.87 -4.49
C GLY A 188 -9.84 -9.80 -3.32
N GLN A 189 -8.99 -10.80 -3.09
CA GLN A 189 -9.15 -11.76 -2.00
C GLN A 189 -8.97 -11.12 -0.62
N MET A 190 -7.92 -10.29 -0.45
CA MET A 190 -7.57 -9.71 0.86
C MET A 190 -8.54 -8.62 1.30
N PHE A 191 -8.94 -7.75 0.36
CA PHE A 191 -9.72 -6.55 0.68
C PHE A 191 -11.16 -6.58 0.16
N ASN A 192 -11.59 -7.72 -0.38
CA ASN A 192 -12.94 -7.92 -0.92
C ASN A 192 -13.34 -6.83 -1.94
N VAL A 193 -12.41 -6.47 -2.85
CA VAL A 193 -12.65 -5.52 -3.92
C VAL A 193 -12.89 -6.22 -5.26
N PRO A 194 -13.64 -5.62 -6.21
CA PRO A 194 -13.94 -6.24 -7.49
C PRO A 194 -12.68 -6.54 -8.30
N VAL A 195 -12.53 -7.79 -8.76
CA VAL A 195 -11.47 -8.20 -9.69
C VAL A 195 -12.02 -8.17 -11.10
N LYS A 196 -11.36 -7.45 -11.99
CA LYS A 196 -11.73 -7.27 -13.37
C LYS A 196 -10.50 -7.32 -14.27
N GLY A 197 -10.71 -7.74 -15.51
CA GLY A 197 -9.61 -7.82 -16.48
C GLY A 197 -10.12 -8.25 -17.85
N THR A 198 -9.19 -8.28 -18.80
CA THR A 198 -9.38 -8.78 -20.16
C THR A 198 -8.49 -10.00 -20.36
N HIS A 199 -8.58 -10.64 -21.55
CA HIS A 199 -7.52 -11.55 -21.99
C HIS A 199 -6.28 -10.76 -22.49
N ALA A 200 -5.19 -11.45 -22.79
CA ALA A 200 -3.97 -10.89 -23.33
C ALA A 200 -3.84 -11.14 -24.85
N HIS A 201 -2.92 -10.42 -25.54
CA HIS A 201 -2.60 -10.66 -26.94
C HIS A 201 -2.20 -12.12 -27.23
N SER A 202 -1.51 -12.79 -26.28
CA SER A 202 -1.13 -14.21 -26.41
C SER A 202 -2.33 -15.15 -26.57
N TRP A 203 -3.50 -14.81 -26.00
CA TRP A 203 -4.73 -15.54 -26.22
C TRP A 203 -5.12 -15.48 -27.71
N ILE A 204 -5.16 -14.27 -28.29
CA ILE A 204 -5.49 -14.06 -29.69
C ILE A 204 -4.52 -14.82 -30.60
N MET A 205 -3.22 -14.68 -30.34
CA MET A 205 -2.13 -15.28 -31.12
C MET A 205 -2.10 -16.83 -31.04
N SER A 206 -2.80 -17.44 -30.10
CA SER A 206 -2.88 -18.89 -29.95
C SER A 206 -3.98 -19.54 -30.83
N PHE A 207 -4.77 -18.72 -31.54
CA PHE A 207 -5.83 -19.20 -32.45
C PHE A 207 -5.51 -18.85 -33.90
N PRO A 208 -6.14 -19.53 -34.89
CA PRO A 208 -5.90 -19.27 -36.30
C PRO A 208 -6.28 -17.82 -36.74
N ASP A 209 -7.26 -17.22 -36.09
CA ASP A 209 -7.75 -15.87 -36.35
C ASP A 209 -8.40 -15.24 -35.10
N GLU A 210 -8.55 -13.91 -35.11
CA GLU A 210 -9.11 -13.14 -33.99
C GLU A 210 -10.56 -13.46 -33.71
N TYR A 211 -11.37 -13.69 -34.75
CA TYR A 211 -12.79 -14.03 -34.58
C TYR A 211 -12.94 -15.34 -33.78
N THR A 212 -12.16 -16.36 -34.14
CA THR A 212 -12.17 -17.63 -33.41
C THR A 212 -11.76 -17.45 -31.96
N ALA A 213 -10.71 -16.64 -31.68
CA ALA A 213 -10.25 -16.34 -30.32
C ALA A 213 -11.33 -15.62 -29.50
N PHE A 214 -11.95 -14.59 -30.06
CA PHE A 214 -13.05 -13.83 -29.40
C PHE A 214 -14.27 -14.69 -29.13
N LYS A 215 -14.70 -15.46 -30.14
CA LYS A 215 -15.84 -16.38 -29.98
C LYS A 215 -15.61 -17.36 -28.85
N LYS A 216 -14.42 -17.98 -28.79
CA LYS A 216 -14.07 -18.91 -27.71
C LYS A 216 -14.05 -18.26 -26.35
N TYR A 217 -13.58 -17.03 -26.24
CA TYR A 217 -13.58 -16.29 -24.99
C TYR A 217 -14.99 -15.93 -24.53
N ALA A 218 -15.83 -15.44 -25.46
CA ALA A 218 -17.23 -15.10 -25.18
C ALA A 218 -18.06 -16.33 -24.80
N GLU A 219 -17.83 -17.50 -25.40
CA GLU A 219 -18.48 -18.78 -25.03
C GLU A 219 -18.16 -19.19 -23.58
N LEU A 220 -16.92 -18.89 -23.10
CA LEU A 220 -16.49 -19.23 -21.74
C LEU A 220 -16.95 -18.19 -20.70
N TYR A 221 -17.01 -16.93 -21.06
CA TYR A 221 -17.29 -15.81 -20.14
C TYR A 221 -18.37 -14.86 -20.68
N PRO A 222 -19.61 -15.34 -20.89
CA PRO A 222 -20.65 -14.54 -21.54
C PRO A 222 -21.00 -13.26 -20.78
N ASP A 223 -20.99 -13.31 -19.43
CA ASP A 223 -21.35 -12.18 -18.57
C ASP A 223 -20.15 -11.27 -18.18
N ALA A 224 -18.93 -11.66 -18.54
CA ALA A 224 -17.70 -10.97 -18.19
C ALA A 224 -16.73 -10.83 -19.38
N CYS A 225 -17.26 -10.84 -20.60
CA CYS A 225 -16.50 -10.81 -21.83
C CYS A 225 -16.04 -9.38 -22.15
N ILE A 226 -14.76 -9.06 -21.84
CA ILE A 226 -14.09 -7.85 -22.27
C ILE A 226 -12.99 -8.26 -23.26
N LEU A 227 -13.14 -7.86 -24.52
CA LEU A 227 -12.25 -8.24 -25.61
C LEU A 227 -11.14 -7.22 -25.81
N LEU A 228 -9.92 -7.71 -26.00
CA LEU A 228 -8.74 -6.92 -26.38
C LEU A 228 -8.63 -6.91 -27.90
N VAL A 229 -8.82 -5.75 -28.53
CA VAL A 229 -9.00 -5.62 -29.99
C VAL A 229 -7.79 -5.02 -30.73
N ASP A 230 -6.68 -4.81 -30.04
CA ASP A 230 -5.48 -4.15 -30.56
C ASP A 230 -4.30 -5.10 -30.83
N THR A 231 -4.59 -6.38 -31.14
CA THR A 231 -3.54 -7.36 -31.43
C THR A 231 -2.90 -7.11 -32.80
N TYR A 232 -3.69 -6.90 -33.84
CA TYR A 232 -3.21 -6.73 -35.21
C TYR A 232 -3.68 -5.43 -35.86
N ASP A 233 -4.99 -5.18 -35.94
CA ASP A 233 -5.58 -3.97 -36.55
C ASP A 233 -6.78 -3.47 -35.72
N THR A 234 -6.51 -2.54 -34.84
CA THR A 234 -7.53 -1.98 -33.93
C THR A 234 -8.68 -1.32 -34.67
N LEU A 235 -8.37 -0.55 -35.72
CA LEU A 235 -9.42 0.20 -36.47
C LEU A 235 -10.24 -0.73 -37.37
N GLY A 236 -9.58 -1.67 -38.06
CA GLY A 236 -10.26 -2.66 -38.87
C GLY A 236 -11.22 -3.53 -38.07
N LEU A 237 -10.81 -3.98 -36.88
CA LEU A 237 -11.66 -4.77 -35.99
C LEU A 237 -12.83 -3.96 -35.41
N SER A 238 -12.62 -2.74 -34.97
CA SER A 238 -13.69 -1.94 -34.40
C SER A 238 -14.79 -1.63 -35.42
N LEU A 239 -14.48 -1.55 -36.69
CA LEU A 239 -15.44 -1.35 -37.79
C LEU A 239 -16.24 -2.61 -38.14
N ILE A 240 -15.75 -3.81 -37.82
CA ILE A 240 -16.46 -5.07 -38.09
C ILE A 240 -17.58 -5.32 -37.04
N HIS A 241 -17.49 -4.69 -35.87
CA HIS A 241 -18.39 -4.92 -34.74
C HIS A 241 -19.37 -3.77 -34.46
N ILE A 242 -19.40 -2.75 -35.35
CA ILE A 242 -20.42 -1.73 -35.40
C ILE A 242 -21.43 -2.09 -36.50
#